data_0e0ddd7c8159dd121354bbd38d0c8961
#
_entry.id   0e0ddd7c8159dd121354bbd38d0c8961
#
_cell.length_a   1.000
_cell.length_b   1.000
_cell.length_c   1.000
_cell.angle_alpha   90.00
_cell.angle_beta   90.00
_cell.angle_gamma   90.00
#
_symmetry.space_group_name_H-M   'P 1'
#
loop_
_entity.id
_entity.type
_entity.pdbx_description
1 polymer ?
#
loop_
_entity_poly.entity_id
_entity_poly.type
_entity_poly.pdbx_seq_one_letter_code
_entity_poly.pdbx_strand_id
1 'polypeptide(L)'
;LKFNNEEHPVSIQLGGSDPEMLSKASIISEKFGYDEVNLNVGCPSPKVKKGKFGACLMAEPRLVKQCLSEMINEISIPVSVKCRIGIDDMDEIRGLDEFIDTILEAKISKIIVHARKAYLQGLNPKQNRDVPPLNYQRVKLLKNRLKDKVKIIVNGGIDTIEKAREILSWADGIMVGREAYKSPLFINSLENLFQKTKSDLPNLRIDIASQLVEYIIKCKKNDKNFR
;
A
#
# COMPACT_ATOMS: atom_id res chain seq x y z
N LEU A 1 5.37 16.84 -1.37
CA LEU A 1 5.55 16.27 -0.02
C LEU A 1 4.78 17.05 1.08
N LYS A 2 3.65 17.69 0.70
CA LYS A 2 2.84 18.43 1.69
C LYS A 2 1.65 17.58 2.13
N PHE A 3 1.37 17.55 3.41
CA PHE A 3 0.18 16.97 4.04
C PHE A 3 -0.18 17.83 5.27
N ASN A 4 -1.38 17.65 5.82
CA ASN A 4 -1.84 18.35 7.01
C ASN A 4 -1.67 17.46 8.26
N ASN A 5 -1.55 18.07 9.42
CA ASN A 5 -1.44 17.31 10.69
C ASN A 5 -2.62 16.39 10.96
N GLU A 6 -3.80 16.71 10.44
CA GLU A 6 -5.00 15.88 10.56
C GLU A 6 -4.93 14.57 9.75
N GLU A 7 -3.99 14.46 8.78
CA GLU A 7 -3.83 13.29 7.94
C GLU A 7 -3.02 12.17 8.60
N HIS A 8 -2.36 12.44 9.76
CA HIS A 8 -1.59 11.43 10.47
C HIS A 8 -2.45 10.27 10.98
N PRO A 9 -1.96 9.03 10.88
CA PRO A 9 -0.64 8.63 10.41
C PRO A 9 -0.54 8.59 8.88
N VAL A 10 0.52 9.18 8.32
CA VAL A 10 0.77 9.26 6.86
C VAL A 10 2.00 8.46 6.46
N SER A 11 1.82 7.54 5.52
CA SER A 11 2.91 6.76 4.93
C SER A 11 3.29 7.32 3.56
N ILE A 12 4.60 7.52 3.31
CA ILE A 12 5.09 7.84 1.97
C ILE A 12 5.55 6.57 1.25
N GLN A 13 5.20 6.43 -0.03
CA GLN A 13 5.70 5.33 -0.84
C GLN A 13 6.82 5.77 -1.77
N LEU A 14 7.97 5.11 -1.66
CA LEU A 14 9.14 5.31 -2.52
C LEU A 14 9.20 4.24 -3.61
N GLY A 15 9.69 4.64 -4.79
CA GLY A 15 9.98 3.74 -5.90
C GLY A 15 11.44 3.91 -6.34
N GLY A 16 12.19 2.84 -6.30
CA GLY A 16 13.61 2.80 -6.65
C GLY A 16 14.19 1.41 -6.52
N SER A 17 15.43 1.24 -6.95
CA SER A 17 16.21 0.00 -6.84
C SER A 17 17.68 0.27 -6.44
N ASP A 18 18.00 1.52 -6.17
CA ASP A 18 19.31 1.93 -5.66
C ASP A 18 19.25 2.08 -4.14
N PRO A 19 19.99 1.27 -3.36
CA PRO A 19 19.93 1.28 -1.90
C PRO A 19 20.31 2.63 -1.29
N GLU A 20 21.38 3.28 -1.81
CA GLU A 20 21.85 4.57 -1.28
C GLU A 20 20.85 5.70 -1.54
N MET A 21 20.26 5.73 -2.74
CA MET A 21 19.25 6.73 -3.08
C MET A 21 17.96 6.55 -2.28
N LEU A 22 17.55 5.30 -2.03
CA LEU A 22 16.38 4.99 -1.20
C LEU A 22 16.62 5.36 0.27
N SER A 23 17.82 5.10 0.79
CA SER A 23 18.22 5.55 2.13
C SER A 23 18.13 7.07 2.27
N LYS A 24 18.73 7.82 1.35
CA LYS A 24 18.66 9.29 1.33
C LYS A 24 17.22 9.80 1.25
N ALA A 25 16.39 9.19 0.40
CA ALA A 25 14.98 9.53 0.28
C ALA A 25 14.20 9.24 1.57
N SER A 26 14.54 8.16 2.28
CA SER A 26 13.94 7.80 3.57
C SER A 26 14.28 8.83 4.66
N ILE A 27 15.52 9.28 4.75
CA ILE A 27 15.94 10.35 5.67
C ILE A 27 15.16 11.63 5.41
N ILE A 28 15.00 12.00 4.14
CA ILE A 28 14.21 13.18 3.76
C ILE A 28 12.75 13.00 4.18
N SER A 29 12.18 11.81 3.95
CA SER A 29 10.79 11.50 4.30
C SER A 29 10.53 11.62 5.81
N GLU A 30 11.41 11.07 6.64
CA GLU A 30 11.34 11.20 8.09
C GLU A 30 11.43 12.66 8.54
N LYS A 31 12.35 13.45 7.97
CA LYS A 31 12.47 14.89 8.26
C LYS A 31 11.25 15.70 7.85
N PHE A 32 10.49 15.25 6.85
CA PHE A 32 9.21 15.85 6.47
C PHE A 32 8.06 15.48 7.42
N GLY A 33 8.27 14.57 8.37
CA GLY A 33 7.29 14.17 9.38
C GLY A 33 6.38 13.01 8.95
N TYR A 34 6.76 12.18 7.96
CA TYR A 34 6.01 10.96 7.65
C TYR A 34 6.16 9.94 8.77
N ASP A 35 5.07 9.18 9.03
CA ASP A 35 5.03 8.15 10.08
C ASP A 35 5.57 6.80 9.60
N GLU A 36 5.71 6.60 8.30
CA GLU A 36 6.18 5.36 7.69
C GLU A 36 6.74 5.61 6.30
N VAL A 37 7.77 4.85 5.93
CA VAL A 37 8.25 4.76 4.55
C VAL A 37 7.91 3.39 3.98
N ASN A 38 7.28 3.37 2.81
CA ASN A 38 6.90 2.14 2.12
C ASN A 38 7.68 1.98 0.82
N LEU A 39 8.28 0.82 0.57
CA LEU A 39 8.93 0.51 -0.70
C LEU A 39 7.95 -0.12 -1.68
N ASN A 40 7.87 0.43 -2.90
CA ASN A 40 7.04 -0.10 -3.98
C ASN A 40 7.73 -1.26 -4.71
N VAL A 41 7.22 -2.46 -4.51
CA VAL A 41 7.65 -3.69 -5.20
C VAL A 41 6.45 -4.35 -5.93
N GLY A 42 5.44 -3.54 -6.31
CA GLY A 42 4.19 -4.10 -6.87
C GLY A 42 3.66 -3.41 -8.12
N CYS A 43 4.22 -2.27 -8.53
CA CYS A 43 3.75 -1.53 -9.70
C CYS A 43 4.29 -2.14 -11.02
N PRO A 44 3.42 -2.59 -11.97
CA PRO A 44 3.85 -3.17 -13.24
C PRO A 44 3.92 -2.15 -14.38
N SER A 45 3.96 -0.84 -14.09
CA SER A 45 3.88 0.16 -15.18
C SER A 45 5.15 0.15 -16.05
N PRO A 46 5.03 0.44 -17.35
CA PRO A 46 6.18 0.48 -18.25
C PRO A 46 7.26 1.48 -17.83
N LYS A 47 6.88 2.64 -17.27
CA LYS A 47 7.83 3.62 -16.72
C LYS A 47 8.63 3.05 -15.56
N VAL A 48 7.95 2.33 -14.68
CA VAL A 48 8.53 1.69 -13.51
C VAL A 48 9.47 0.56 -13.95
N LYS A 49 9.05 -0.27 -14.90
CA LYS A 49 9.88 -1.32 -15.49
C LYS A 49 11.14 -0.75 -16.16
N LYS A 50 11.02 0.34 -16.95
CA LYS A 50 12.16 1.02 -17.55
C LYS A 50 13.15 1.55 -16.51
N GLY A 51 12.64 2.02 -15.38
CA GLY A 51 13.42 2.45 -14.22
C GLY A 51 13.95 1.31 -13.34
N LYS A 52 13.71 0.03 -13.69
CA LYS A 52 14.12 -1.16 -12.95
C LYS A 52 13.66 -1.18 -11.49
N PHE A 53 12.43 -0.74 -11.23
CA PHE A 53 11.82 -0.80 -9.88
C PHE A 53 10.36 -1.28 -9.95
N GLY A 54 9.65 -1.32 -8.81
CA GLY A 54 8.28 -1.82 -8.73
C GLY A 54 8.20 -3.34 -8.86
N ALA A 55 7.20 -3.86 -9.59
CA ALA A 55 6.90 -5.30 -9.61
C ALA A 55 8.05 -6.18 -10.13
N CYS A 56 8.89 -5.68 -11.04
CA CYS A 56 10.04 -6.43 -11.55
C CYS A 56 11.05 -6.79 -10.45
N LEU A 57 11.11 -6.02 -9.36
CA LEU A 57 11.97 -6.30 -8.22
C LEU A 57 11.58 -7.58 -7.46
N MET A 58 10.39 -8.14 -7.68
CA MET A 58 10.05 -9.44 -7.11
C MET A 58 10.95 -10.57 -7.63
N ALA A 59 11.60 -10.39 -8.79
CA ALA A 59 12.61 -11.31 -9.30
C ALA A 59 14.00 -11.13 -8.66
N GLU A 60 14.21 -10.06 -7.87
CA GLU A 60 15.49 -9.69 -7.29
C GLU A 60 15.39 -9.50 -5.76
N PRO A 61 15.00 -10.55 -5.00
CA PRO A 61 14.70 -10.41 -3.56
C PRO A 61 15.93 -9.97 -2.75
N ARG A 62 17.13 -10.32 -3.16
CA ARG A 62 18.38 -9.89 -2.49
C ARG A 62 18.62 -8.39 -2.61
N LEU A 63 18.35 -7.81 -3.79
CA LEU A 63 18.44 -6.37 -4.00
C LEU A 63 17.37 -5.63 -3.17
N VAL A 64 16.13 -6.15 -3.14
CA VAL A 64 15.07 -5.58 -2.29
C VAL A 64 15.47 -5.62 -0.81
N LYS A 65 16.01 -6.74 -0.33
CA LYS A 65 16.53 -6.85 1.03
C LYS A 65 17.59 -5.78 1.30
N GLN A 66 18.57 -5.61 0.40
CA GLN A 66 19.61 -4.59 0.55
C GLN A 66 19.02 -3.20 0.63
N CYS A 67 18.11 -2.83 -0.27
CA CYS A 67 17.40 -1.55 -0.23
C CYS A 67 16.70 -1.32 1.11
N LEU A 68 15.97 -2.32 1.59
CA LEU A 68 15.25 -2.24 2.87
C LEU A 68 16.21 -2.10 4.06
N SER A 69 17.33 -2.82 4.06
CA SER A 69 18.32 -2.74 5.13
C SER A 69 18.92 -1.34 5.22
N GLU A 70 19.32 -0.75 4.07
CA GLU A 70 19.85 0.62 4.03
C GLU A 70 18.81 1.66 4.48
N MET A 71 17.54 1.51 4.08
CA MET A 71 16.47 2.38 4.53
C MET A 71 16.28 2.30 6.06
N ILE A 72 16.22 1.08 6.62
CA ILE A 72 15.97 0.85 8.05
C ILE A 72 17.13 1.33 8.91
N ASN A 73 18.36 1.20 8.45
CA ASN A 73 19.54 1.61 9.21
C ASN A 73 19.63 3.14 9.44
N GLU A 74 19.01 3.92 8.56
CA GLU A 74 19.17 5.37 8.54
C GLU A 74 18.00 6.16 9.14
N ILE A 75 16.86 5.51 9.41
CA ILE A 75 15.66 6.17 9.94
C ILE A 75 15.09 5.43 11.14
N SER A 76 14.36 6.15 11.99
CA SER A 76 13.70 5.59 13.19
C SER A 76 12.25 5.18 12.94
N ILE A 77 11.61 5.74 11.90
CA ILE A 77 10.24 5.41 11.54
C ILE A 77 10.14 4.05 10.82
N PRO A 78 9.01 3.34 10.93
CA PRO A 78 8.84 2.03 10.31
C PRO A 78 9.07 2.03 8.80
N VAL A 79 9.71 0.97 8.30
CA VAL A 79 9.82 0.67 6.87
C VAL A 79 8.96 -0.54 6.54
N SER A 80 8.18 -0.43 5.47
CA SER A 80 7.30 -1.49 4.97
C SER A 80 7.47 -1.73 3.47
N VAL A 81 6.92 -2.83 2.96
CA VAL A 81 6.95 -3.18 1.54
C VAL A 81 5.54 -3.37 1.00
N LYS A 82 5.28 -2.88 -0.21
CA LYS A 82 4.07 -3.23 -0.95
C LYS A 82 4.40 -4.05 -2.19
N CYS A 83 3.94 -5.30 -2.23
CA CYS A 83 4.24 -6.26 -3.30
C CYS A 83 2.96 -6.87 -3.89
N ARG A 84 3.14 -7.82 -4.81
CA ARG A 84 2.13 -8.70 -5.39
C ARG A 84 2.29 -10.14 -4.87
N ILE A 85 1.40 -11.07 -5.29
CA ILE A 85 1.57 -12.50 -4.99
C ILE A 85 2.52 -13.20 -5.98
N GLY A 86 3.13 -12.49 -6.90
CA GLY A 86 4.08 -12.96 -7.91
C GLY A 86 4.03 -12.11 -9.16
N ILE A 87 4.93 -12.41 -10.09
CA ILE A 87 5.02 -11.78 -11.41
C ILE A 87 5.08 -12.86 -12.49
N ASP A 88 4.55 -12.56 -13.68
CA ASP A 88 4.64 -13.42 -14.87
C ASP A 88 4.49 -14.92 -14.53
N ASP A 89 5.46 -15.76 -14.89
CA ASP A 89 5.45 -17.21 -14.64
C ASP A 89 6.02 -17.61 -13.27
N MET A 90 6.31 -16.66 -12.39
CA MET A 90 6.77 -16.96 -11.02
C MET A 90 5.78 -17.91 -10.34
N ASP A 91 6.29 -18.97 -9.71
CA ASP A 91 5.48 -19.89 -8.93
C ASP A 91 4.79 -19.13 -7.76
N GLU A 92 3.47 -19.28 -7.66
CA GLU A 92 2.70 -18.50 -6.69
C GLU A 92 2.97 -18.89 -5.23
N ILE A 93 3.44 -20.12 -5.00
CA ILE A 93 3.74 -20.62 -3.66
C ILE A 93 5.22 -20.37 -3.34
N ARG A 94 6.10 -21.07 -4.07
CA ARG A 94 7.55 -21.00 -3.79
C ARG A 94 8.11 -19.62 -4.05
N GLY A 95 7.81 -19.01 -5.20
CA GLY A 95 8.39 -17.73 -5.58
C GLY A 95 8.00 -16.60 -4.62
N LEU A 96 6.73 -16.55 -4.17
CA LEU A 96 6.34 -15.58 -3.15
C LEU A 96 6.99 -15.89 -1.81
N ASP A 97 7.05 -17.14 -1.39
CA ASP A 97 7.62 -17.52 -0.09
C ASP A 97 9.12 -17.21 -0.04
N GLU A 98 9.88 -17.56 -1.08
CA GLU A 98 11.31 -17.23 -1.19
C GLU A 98 11.57 -15.71 -1.20
N PHE A 99 10.75 -14.96 -1.94
CA PHE A 99 10.81 -13.50 -1.94
C PHE A 99 10.61 -12.94 -0.53
N ILE A 100 9.52 -13.36 0.13
CA ILE A 100 9.18 -12.87 1.47
C ILE A 100 10.23 -13.27 2.50
N ASP A 101 10.70 -14.52 2.50
CA ASP A 101 11.71 -14.99 3.45
C ASP A 101 13.00 -14.17 3.31
N THR A 102 13.42 -13.88 2.08
CA THR A 102 14.62 -13.06 1.83
C THR A 102 14.48 -11.64 2.35
N ILE A 103 13.33 -10.98 2.10
CA ILE A 103 13.15 -9.58 2.53
C ILE A 103 12.91 -9.45 4.03
N LEU A 104 12.41 -10.48 4.70
CA LEU A 104 12.24 -10.50 6.16
C LEU A 104 13.57 -10.45 6.92
N GLU A 105 14.68 -10.85 6.30
CA GLU A 105 16.00 -10.71 6.89
C GLU A 105 16.37 -9.23 7.16
N ALA A 106 15.76 -8.29 6.44
CA ALA A 106 15.89 -6.84 6.71
C ALA A 106 15.09 -6.35 7.92
N LYS A 107 14.31 -7.24 8.60
CA LYS A 107 13.52 -6.94 9.80
C LYS A 107 12.42 -5.87 9.58
N ILE A 108 11.80 -5.89 8.42
CA ILE A 108 10.63 -5.02 8.13
C ILE A 108 9.45 -5.36 9.06
N SER A 109 8.65 -4.35 9.40
CA SER A 109 7.54 -4.49 10.34
C SER A 109 6.22 -4.93 9.69
N LYS A 110 6.06 -4.66 8.39
CA LYS A 110 4.79 -4.81 7.68
C LYS A 110 4.98 -5.09 6.19
N ILE A 111 4.15 -5.98 5.66
CA ILE A 111 4.07 -6.28 4.22
C ILE A 111 2.64 -6.06 3.75
N ILE A 112 2.46 -5.26 2.72
CA ILE A 112 1.18 -5.04 2.06
C ILE A 112 1.15 -5.87 0.79
N VAL A 113 0.26 -6.86 0.73
CA VAL A 113 0.19 -7.79 -0.40
C VAL A 113 -1.04 -7.51 -1.25
N HIS A 114 -0.83 -7.06 -2.49
CA HIS A 114 -1.91 -7.03 -3.46
C HIS A 114 -2.18 -8.48 -3.92
N ALA A 115 -3.37 -8.98 -3.63
CA ALA A 115 -3.75 -10.38 -3.83
C ALA A 115 -3.94 -10.76 -5.32
N ARG A 116 -3.10 -10.24 -6.23
CA ARG A 116 -3.04 -10.54 -7.67
C ARG A 116 -1.60 -10.66 -8.13
N LYS A 117 -1.34 -11.57 -9.08
CA LYS A 117 -0.08 -11.52 -9.85
C LYS A 117 0.02 -10.22 -10.65
N ALA A 118 1.22 -9.85 -11.03
CA ALA A 118 1.44 -8.81 -12.03
C ALA A 118 2.07 -9.41 -13.28
N TYR A 119 1.53 -9.05 -14.44
CA TYR A 119 2.14 -9.37 -15.72
C TYR A 119 2.93 -8.16 -16.22
N LEU A 120 4.24 -8.34 -16.35
CA LEU A 120 5.17 -7.28 -16.78
C LEU A 120 5.09 -7.01 -18.27
N GLN A 121 4.49 -7.94 -19.03
CA GLN A 121 4.23 -7.82 -20.46
C GLN A 121 2.76 -8.15 -20.76
N GLY A 122 2.25 -7.63 -21.88
CA GLY A 122 0.91 -7.94 -22.36
C GLY A 122 -0.24 -7.20 -21.69
N LEU A 123 -0.08 -6.72 -20.45
CA LEU A 123 -1.12 -5.99 -19.72
C LEU A 123 -0.64 -4.60 -19.31
N ASN A 124 -1.49 -3.59 -19.53
CA ASN A 124 -1.26 -2.26 -18.99
C ASN A 124 -1.54 -2.20 -17.47
N PRO A 125 -1.17 -1.11 -16.76
CA PRO A 125 -1.35 -1.03 -15.31
C PRO A 125 -2.81 -1.12 -14.84
N LYS A 126 -3.79 -0.67 -15.65
CA LYS A 126 -5.21 -0.80 -15.34
C LYS A 126 -5.63 -2.27 -15.45
N GLN A 127 -5.29 -2.93 -16.54
CA GLN A 127 -5.56 -4.36 -16.75
C GLN A 127 -4.92 -5.23 -15.67
N ASN A 128 -3.69 -4.94 -15.25
CA ASN A 128 -3.02 -5.63 -14.13
C ASN A 128 -3.74 -5.50 -12.77
N ARG A 129 -4.71 -4.61 -12.64
CA ARG A 129 -5.55 -4.50 -11.44
C ARG A 129 -6.89 -5.22 -11.58
N ASP A 130 -7.28 -5.60 -12.80
CA ASP A 130 -8.61 -6.11 -13.08
C ASP A 130 -8.59 -7.55 -13.66
N VAL A 131 -7.66 -7.82 -14.57
CA VAL A 131 -7.59 -9.10 -15.33
C VAL A 131 -7.02 -10.27 -14.50
N PRO A 132 -5.84 -10.17 -13.85
CA PRO A 132 -5.36 -11.28 -13.05
C PRO A 132 -6.33 -11.56 -11.90
N PRO A 133 -6.68 -12.84 -11.62
CA PRO A 133 -7.65 -13.16 -10.57
C PRO A 133 -7.13 -12.75 -9.18
N LEU A 134 -8.07 -12.39 -8.30
CA LEU A 134 -7.77 -12.23 -6.88
C LEU A 134 -7.55 -13.59 -6.23
N ASN A 135 -6.47 -13.73 -5.49
CA ASN A 135 -6.14 -14.94 -4.75
C ASN A 135 -5.87 -14.59 -3.26
N TYR A 136 -6.96 -14.33 -2.51
CA TYR A 136 -6.87 -14.08 -1.07
C TYR A 136 -6.39 -15.32 -0.31
N GLN A 137 -6.72 -16.50 -0.80
CA GLN A 137 -6.28 -17.77 -0.19
C GLN A 137 -4.75 -17.85 -0.14
N ARG A 138 -4.07 -17.41 -1.21
CA ARG A 138 -2.59 -17.35 -1.21
C ARG A 138 -2.03 -16.45 -0.12
N VAL A 139 -2.66 -15.28 0.08
CA VAL A 139 -2.24 -14.34 1.13
C VAL A 139 -2.55 -14.89 2.52
N LYS A 140 -3.67 -15.60 2.69
CA LYS A 140 -4.03 -16.28 3.95
C LYS A 140 -3.03 -17.38 4.30
N LEU A 141 -2.60 -18.19 3.32
CA LEU A 141 -1.54 -19.19 3.52
C LEU A 141 -0.23 -18.54 3.96
N LEU A 142 0.15 -17.41 3.35
CA LEU A 142 1.32 -16.64 3.75
C LEU A 142 1.20 -16.15 5.21
N LYS A 143 0.06 -15.55 5.59
CA LYS A 143 -0.18 -15.11 6.98
C LYS A 143 -0.10 -16.28 7.96
N ASN A 144 -0.72 -17.42 7.65
CA ASN A 144 -0.67 -18.61 8.51
C ASN A 144 0.76 -19.13 8.70
N ARG A 145 1.59 -19.10 7.65
CA ARG A 145 2.99 -19.49 7.70
C ARG A 145 3.83 -18.54 8.55
N LEU A 146 3.63 -17.24 8.38
CA LEU A 146 4.43 -16.21 9.05
C LEU A 146 3.93 -15.91 10.48
N LYS A 147 2.66 -16.14 10.76
CA LYS A 147 2.01 -15.82 12.05
C LYS A 147 2.27 -14.36 12.45
N ASP A 148 2.93 -14.16 13.58
CA ASP A 148 3.19 -12.83 14.17
C ASP A 148 4.60 -12.29 13.87
N LYS A 149 5.36 -12.96 12.99
CA LYS A 149 6.71 -12.50 12.60
C LYS A 149 6.69 -11.14 11.89
N VAL A 150 5.63 -10.86 11.15
CA VAL A 150 5.44 -9.62 10.40
C VAL A 150 3.94 -9.38 10.19
N LYS A 151 3.51 -8.13 10.16
CA LYS A 151 2.12 -7.78 9.86
C LYS A 151 1.83 -7.94 8.38
N ILE A 152 0.76 -8.67 8.04
CA ILE A 152 0.29 -8.87 6.66
C ILE A 152 -0.98 -8.05 6.43
N ILE A 153 -0.86 -7.07 5.55
CA ILE A 153 -1.96 -6.20 5.14
C ILE A 153 -2.43 -6.63 3.75
N VAL A 154 -3.71 -6.93 3.61
CA VAL A 154 -4.29 -7.38 2.34
C VAL A 154 -4.77 -6.19 1.52
N ASN A 155 -4.43 -6.19 0.23
CA ASN A 155 -4.88 -5.21 -0.73
C ASN A 155 -5.48 -5.88 -1.98
N GLY A 156 -6.41 -5.21 -2.63
CA GLY A 156 -7.01 -5.58 -3.90
C GLY A 156 -8.46 -6.03 -3.80
N GLY A 157 -9.35 -5.38 -4.54
CA GLY A 157 -10.77 -5.75 -4.68
C GLY A 157 -11.61 -5.62 -3.41
N ILE A 158 -11.17 -4.88 -2.39
CA ILE A 158 -11.93 -4.65 -1.15
C ILE A 158 -12.87 -3.48 -1.39
N ASP A 159 -14.12 -3.78 -1.64
CA ASP A 159 -15.17 -2.86 -2.09
C ASP A 159 -16.49 -3.00 -1.30
N THR A 160 -16.59 -3.95 -0.36
CA THR A 160 -17.72 -4.11 0.56
C THR A 160 -17.26 -4.32 2.00
N ILE A 161 -18.14 -4.01 2.95
CA ILE A 161 -17.87 -4.18 4.39
C ILE A 161 -17.77 -5.66 4.76
N GLU A 162 -18.59 -6.51 4.14
CA GLU A 162 -18.57 -7.97 4.36
C GLU A 162 -17.21 -8.54 3.98
N LYS A 163 -16.70 -8.18 2.81
CA LYS A 163 -15.38 -8.59 2.33
C LYS A 163 -14.25 -8.09 3.24
N ALA A 164 -14.35 -6.82 3.68
CA ALA A 164 -13.40 -6.26 4.63
C ALA A 164 -13.40 -7.05 5.95
N ARG A 165 -14.58 -7.36 6.50
CA ARG A 165 -14.73 -8.13 7.73
C ARG A 165 -14.19 -9.55 7.59
N GLU A 166 -14.48 -10.22 6.48
CA GLU A 166 -13.94 -11.55 6.19
C GLU A 166 -12.41 -11.54 6.20
N ILE A 167 -11.79 -10.60 5.49
CA ILE A 167 -10.33 -10.51 5.43
C ILE A 167 -9.73 -10.18 6.80
N LEU A 168 -10.33 -9.24 7.54
CA LEU A 168 -9.87 -8.84 8.88
C LEU A 168 -10.01 -9.97 9.92
N SER A 169 -10.79 -11.01 9.65
CA SER A 169 -10.87 -12.17 10.55
C SER A 169 -9.58 -13.00 10.59
N TRP A 170 -8.66 -12.81 9.63
CA TRP A 170 -7.42 -13.58 9.53
C TRP A 170 -6.18 -12.76 9.18
N ALA A 171 -6.32 -11.56 8.62
CA ALA A 171 -5.21 -10.65 8.30
C ALA A 171 -5.02 -9.59 9.39
N ASP A 172 -3.83 -9.01 9.46
CA ASP A 172 -3.53 -7.93 10.43
C ASP A 172 -4.10 -6.57 10.01
N GLY A 173 -4.59 -6.47 8.78
CA GLY A 173 -5.21 -5.26 8.26
C GLY A 173 -5.56 -5.35 6.79
N ILE A 174 -6.18 -4.30 6.30
CA ILE A 174 -6.56 -4.14 4.90
C ILE A 174 -6.06 -2.80 4.35
N MET A 175 -5.75 -2.77 3.05
CA MET A 175 -5.50 -1.54 2.32
C MET A 175 -6.55 -1.37 1.23
N VAL A 176 -7.36 -0.33 1.36
CA VAL A 176 -8.34 0.05 0.33
C VAL A 176 -7.69 1.03 -0.64
N GLY A 177 -8.02 0.94 -1.90
CA GLY A 177 -7.51 1.84 -2.93
C GLY A 177 -8.66 2.55 -3.65
N ARG A 178 -9.02 2.08 -4.84
CA ARG A 178 -9.98 2.73 -5.73
C ARG A 178 -11.36 2.98 -5.10
N GLU A 179 -11.80 2.12 -4.21
CA GLU A 179 -13.10 2.29 -3.54
C GLU A 179 -13.12 3.49 -2.61
N ALA A 180 -12.03 3.78 -1.92
CA ALA A 180 -11.90 4.99 -1.11
C ALA A 180 -12.07 6.27 -1.95
N TYR A 181 -11.59 6.26 -3.21
CA TYR A 181 -11.74 7.38 -4.13
C TYR A 181 -13.15 7.48 -4.73
N LYS A 182 -13.76 6.33 -5.06
CA LYS A 182 -15.11 6.29 -5.65
C LYS A 182 -16.20 6.61 -4.63
N SER A 183 -16.03 6.11 -3.41
CA SER A 183 -16.97 6.22 -2.31
C SER A 183 -16.23 6.57 -1.01
N PRO A 184 -15.90 7.86 -0.78
CA PRO A 184 -15.15 8.27 0.42
C PRO A 184 -15.80 7.83 1.72
N LEU A 185 -17.13 7.79 1.78
CA LEU A 185 -17.88 7.32 2.96
C LEU A 185 -17.70 5.83 3.26
N PHE A 186 -17.15 5.05 2.31
CA PHE A 186 -16.77 3.67 2.57
C PHE A 186 -15.70 3.57 3.65
N ILE A 187 -14.77 4.54 3.70
CA ILE A 187 -13.74 4.60 4.75
C ILE A 187 -14.35 4.79 6.13
N ASN A 188 -15.36 5.69 6.25
CA ASN A 188 -16.09 5.85 7.51
C ASN A 188 -16.82 4.57 7.93
N SER A 189 -17.42 3.87 6.97
CA SER A 189 -18.06 2.58 7.24
C SER A 189 -17.06 1.50 7.68
N LEU A 190 -15.83 1.53 7.17
CA LEU A 190 -14.75 0.66 7.63
C LEU A 190 -14.30 1.03 9.04
N GLU A 191 -14.19 2.31 9.37
CA GLU A 191 -13.80 2.77 10.70
C GLU A 191 -14.77 2.26 11.77
N ASN A 192 -16.06 2.22 11.47
CA ASN A 192 -17.09 1.65 12.36
C ASN A 192 -16.87 0.16 12.69
N LEU A 193 -16.12 -0.60 11.86
CA LEU A 193 -15.74 -1.97 12.20
C LEU A 193 -14.73 -2.02 13.36
N PHE A 194 -13.92 -0.98 13.51
CA PHE A 194 -12.88 -0.92 14.54
C PHE A 194 -13.36 -0.22 15.82
N GLN A 195 -14.15 0.86 15.66
CA GLN A 195 -14.55 1.71 16.81
C GLN A 195 -15.86 1.32 17.46
N LYS A 196 -16.63 0.38 16.88
CA LYS A 196 -17.99 -0.01 17.32
C LYS A 196 -18.98 1.17 17.46
N THR A 197 -18.68 2.31 16.87
CA THR A 197 -19.52 3.51 16.86
C THR A 197 -20.40 3.52 15.63
N LYS A 198 -21.68 3.87 15.83
CA LYS A 198 -22.59 4.12 14.69
C LYS A 198 -22.49 5.59 14.33
N SER A 199 -21.93 5.94 13.18
CA SER A 199 -22.03 7.28 12.64
C SER A 199 -23.40 7.51 12.00
N ASP A 200 -23.96 8.69 12.20
CA ASP A 200 -25.16 9.17 11.50
C ASP A 200 -24.79 9.55 10.05
N LEU A 201 -24.84 8.58 9.15
CA LEU A 201 -24.41 8.73 7.76
C LEU A 201 -25.12 9.86 6.98
N PRO A 202 -26.43 10.12 7.15
CA PRO A 202 -27.08 11.24 6.47
C PRO A 202 -26.49 12.60 6.84
N ASN A 203 -26.34 12.87 8.13
CA ASN A 203 -25.78 14.14 8.61
C ASN A 203 -24.30 14.26 8.22
N LEU A 204 -23.52 13.19 8.33
CA LEU A 204 -22.13 13.16 7.91
C LEU A 204 -21.95 13.54 6.43
N ARG A 205 -22.84 13.12 5.53
CA ARG A 205 -22.79 13.51 4.10
C ARG A 205 -22.96 15.01 3.90
N ILE A 206 -23.90 15.62 4.62
CA ILE A 206 -24.17 17.06 4.56
C ILE A 206 -22.96 17.83 5.09
N ASP A 207 -22.40 17.40 6.22
CA ASP A 207 -21.24 18.04 6.85
C ASP A 207 -20.02 17.99 5.94
N ILE A 208 -19.72 16.83 5.37
CA ILE A 208 -18.60 16.66 4.42
C ILE A 208 -18.80 17.53 3.18
N ALA A 209 -20.03 17.60 2.63
CA ALA A 209 -20.33 18.43 1.47
C ALA A 209 -20.12 19.91 1.79
N SER A 210 -20.55 20.38 2.95
CA SER A 210 -20.37 21.75 3.42
C SER A 210 -18.89 22.10 3.57
N GLN A 211 -18.12 21.25 4.26
CA GLN A 211 -16.67 21.43 4.43
C GLN A 211 -15.93 21.42 3.09
N LEU A 212 -16.33 20.57 2.14
CA LEU A 212 -15.75 20.53 0.81
C LEU A 212 -15.99 21.84 0.04
N VAL A 213 -17.17 22.42 0.14
CA VAL A 213 -17.48 23.72 -0.47
C VAL A 213 -16.58 24.82 0.11
N GLU A 214 -16.42 24.87 1.42
CA GLU A 214 -15.53 25.84 2.09
C GLU A 214 -14.08 25.65 1.65
N TYR A 215 -13.61 24.39 1.59
CA TYR A 215 -12.28 24.06 1.10
C TYR A 215 -12.05 24.52 -0.35
N ILE A 216 -13.00 24.26 -1.26
CA ILE A 216 -12.93 24.69 -2.67
C ILE A 216 -12.86 26.22 -2.76
N ILE A 217 -13.67 26.94 -1.97
CA ILE A 217 -13.66 28.42 -1.94
C ILE A 217 -12.29 28.92 -1.49
N LYS A 218 -11.72 28.32 -0.44
CA LYS A 218 -10.37 28.66 0.07
C LYS A 218 -9.28 28.39 -0.98
N CYS A 219 -9.32 27.23 -1.65
CA CYS A 219 -8.38 26.90 -2.71
C CYS A 219 -8.46 27.88 -3.89
N LYS A 220 -9.67 28.22 -4.36
CA LYS A 220 -9.85 29.21 -5.45
C LYS A 220 -9.36 30.60 -5.09
N LYS A 221 -9.44 31.01 -3.83
CA LYS A 221 -8.88 32.30 -3.38
C LYS A 221 -7.36 32.30 -3.41
N ASN A 222 -6.74 31.17 -3.10
CA ASN A 222 -5.29 31.04 -2.99
C ASN A 222 -4.60 30.67 -4.32
N ASP A 223 -5.29 30.03 -5.22
CA ASP A 223 -4.81 29.61 -6.54
C ASP A 223 -5.88 29.86 -7.62
N LYS A 224 -5.62 30.88 -8.45
CA LYS A 224 -6.51 31.24 -9.57
C LYS A 224 -6.66 30.14 -10.63
N ASN A 225 -5.72 29.18 -10.68
CA ASN A 225 -5.72 28.05 -11.60
C ASN A 225 -6.33 26.77 -11.01
N PHE A 226 -6.80 26.81 -9.76
CA PHE A 226 -7.49 25.69 -9.12
C PHE A 226 -8.79 25.39 -9.88
N ARG A 227 -8.93 24.14 -10.39
CA ARG A 227 -10.06 23.65 -11.19
C ARG A 227 -10.87 22.60 -10.44
#